data_fe7db9549206e7ef67cc8a00f24d7ade
#
_entry.id   fe7db9549206e7ef67cc8a00f24d7ade
#
_cell.length_a   1.000
_cell.length_b   1.000
_cell.length_c   1.000
_cell.angle_alpha   90.00
_cell.angle_beta   90.00
_cell.angle_gamma   90.00
#
_symmetry.space_group_name_H-M   'P 1'
#
loop_
_entity.id
_entity.type
_entity.pdbx_description
1 polymer ?
#
loop_
_entity_poly.entity_id
_entity_poly.type
_entity_poly.pdbx_seq_one_letter_code
_entity_poly.pdbx_strand_id
1 'polypeptide(L)'
;MFNPSIEFVIFVYMYIIFDTETTGLPKRWDAPLSDSENWPRCIQIAWQLHDERGALVSHEDYLVTPDGFTVPFDAEQIHGISTELALDQGVRLKEVLNLFTQALSEADYVGGHNVSFDLNILGAEYLRLGDHNPLEDVQIIDTCTEETANLCKIPGGRGGKFKLPTLTELYLHLFGKGFGEAHNATADVEATTRCFLELLRTDQLHPKALAGKGDLLRTLQEQEDTISLIGLTHQNLKEASKKIVQNQEPEPAKPPWETISPELEQAPFVHLHNHSQFSVLQATSKMSQMVGIASKHQMPAIALTDHANLMGVFHFIKTINNHNKGADSEAQIKPIVGCEFYVCEDYKDKTRRDDGYQIVFLAKNKKGYHNLAKMTSIAYVEGFYYVPRIDRTIVEQYKEDLIVLTGNLYGEVPSKILNIGNRQAEEALQWWHKMFGEDLYIEIMRHGQEDEKRVNEVLISLSQQHQIPLIASNNTYYAAKEEANAHDILL
;
A
#
# COMPACT_ATOMS: atom_id res chain seq x y z
N MET A 1 11.27 -72.88 11.79
CA MET A 1 10.08 -72.18 11.29
C MET A 1 10.31 -70.65 11.63
N PHE A 2 10.77 -69.86 10.67
CA PHE A 2 10.90 -68.43 10.85
C PHE A 2 9.56 -67.81 10.54
N ASN A 3 9.00 -67.09 11.51
CA ASN A 3 7.81 -66.30 11.34
C ASN A 3 8.30 -64.89 10.89
N PRO A 4 8.05 -64.44 9.65
CA PRO A 4 8.38 -63.06 9.28
C PRO A 4 7.34 -62.15 9.94
N SER A 5 7.81 -61.31 10.86
CA SER A 5 7.06 -60.17 11.38
C SER A 5 6.72 -59.29 10.15
N ILE A 6 5.46 -59.22 9.81
CA ILE A 6 4.94 -58.25 8.88
C ILE A 6 5.06 -56.91 9.61
N GLU A 7 6.09 -56.11 9.29
CA GLU A 7 6.11 -54.69 9.63
C GLU A 7 4.99 -54.04 8.80
N PHE A 8 3.90 -53.72 9.46
CA PHE A 8 2.92 -52.80 8.89
C PHE A 8 3.57 -51.44 8.79
N VAL A 9 4.00 -51.04 7.58
CA VAL A 9 4.33 -49.66 7.29
C VAL A 9 3.01 -48.90 7.37
N ILE A 10 2.77 -48.24 8.49
CA ILE A 10 1.66 -47.30 8.65
C ILE A 10 2.06 -46.08 7.85
N PHE A 11 1.48 -45.88 6.69
CA PHE A 11 1.58 -44.62 5.96
C PHE A 11 0.76 -43.59 6.73
N VAL A 12 1.42 -42.70 7.43
CA VAL A 12 0.80 -41.55 8.09
C VAL A 12 0.80 -40.42 7.07
N TYR A 13 -0.35 -39.97 6.61
CA TYR A 13 -0.44 -38.80 5.71
C TYR A 13 -0.40 -37.54 6.54
N MET A 14 0.25 -36.50 5.96
CA MET A 14 0.47 -35.24 6.64
C MET A 14 -0.09 -34.07 5.82
N TYR A 15 -0.71 -33.13 6.52
CA TYR A 15 -1.20 -31.86 5.94
C TYR A 15 -0.35 -30.70 6.46
N ILE A 16 0.16 -29.87 5.57
CA ILE A 16 0.70 -28.56 5.94
C ILE A 16 -0.30 -27.49 5.54
N ILE A 17 -0.74 -26.70 6.51
CA ILE A 17 -1.60 -25.53 6.29
C ILE A 17 -0.77 -24.30 6.57
N PHE A 18 -0.76 -23.33 5.65
CA PHE A 18 0.03 -22.13 5.80
C PHE A 18 -0.71 -20.90 5.27
N ASP A 19 -0.26 -19.73 5.72
CA ASP A 19 -0.75 -18.41 5.34
C ASP A 19 0.38 -17.41 5.36
N THR A 20 0.27 -16.33 4.56
CA THR A 20 1.29 -15.28 4.46
C THR A 20 0.70 -13.89 4.61
N GLU A 21 1.37 -13.02 5.38
CA GLU A 21 1.14 -11.58 5.31
C GLU A 21 2.17 -10.94 4.37
N THR A 22 1.73 -9.92 3.63
CA THR A 22 2.50 -9.39 2.52
C THR A 22 2.49 -7.86 2.47
N THR A 23 3.39 -7.29 1.66
CA THR A 23 3.42 -5.84 1.41
C THR A 23 2.26 -5.33 0.55
N GLY A 24 1.23 -6.14 0.28
CA GLY A 24 0.03 -5.74 -0.47
C GLY A 24 -0.44 -6.81 -1.45
N LEU A 25 -1.07 -6.39 -2.54
CA LEU A 25 -1.61 -7.28 -3.57
C LEU A 25 -0.78 -7.22 -4.86
N PRO A 26 -0.78 -8.26 -5.71
CA PRO A 26 -0.09 -8.22 -6.98
C PRO A 26 -0.74 -7.19 -7.92
N LYS A 27 0.07 -6.54 -8.75
CA LYS A 27 -0.41 -5.60 -9.77
C LYS A 27 -1.30 -6.32 -10.81
N ARG A 28 -0.96 -7.56 -11.13
CA ARG A 28 -1.70 -8.46 -12.02
C ARG A 28 -1.68 -9.88 -11.48
N TRP A 29 -2.84 -10.52 -11.44
CA TRP A 29 -3.01 -11.89 -10.94
C TRP A 29 -2.52 -12.97 -11.90
N ASP A 30 -2.38 -12.66 -13.18
CA ASP A 30 -1.96 -13.56 -14.25
C ASP A 30 -0.47 -13.40 -14.64
N ALA A 31 0.28 -12.60 -13.89
CA ALA A 31 1.70 -12.39 -14.16
C ALA A 31 2.53 -13.64 -13.81
N PRO A 32 3.61 -13.94 -14.55
CA PRO A 32 4.51 -15.03 -14.20
C PRO A 32 5.19 -14.77 -12.86
N LEU A 33 5.49 -15.82 -12.10
CA LEU A 33 6.16 -15.70 -10.80
C LEU A 33 7.54 -15.05 -10.89
N SER A 34 8.18 -15.13 -12.06
CA SER A 34 9.48 -14.47 -12.35
C SER A 34 9.38 -12.95 -12.47
N ASP A 35 8.17 -12.38 -12.59
CA ASP A 35 7.97 -10.92 -12.56
C ASP A 35 8.03 -10.40 -11.12
N SER A 36 9.25 -10.18 -10.66
CA SER A 36 9.54 -9.77 -9.27
C SER A 36 8.92 -8.42 -8.89
N GLU A 37 8.63 -7.55 -9.87
CA GLU A 37 8.01 -6.24 -9.63
C GLU A 37 6.48 -6.31 -9.53
N ASN A 38 5.89 -7.42 -9.94
CA ASN A 38 4.45 -7.65 -9.88
C ASN A 38 3.99 -8.20 -8.53
N TRP A 39 4.76 -9.14 -7.97
CA TRP A 39 4.37 -9.85 -6.76
C TRP A 39 4.83 -9.11 -5.50
N PRO A 40 3.93 -8.92 -4.49
CA PRO A 40 4.34 -8.32 -3.22
C PRO A 40 5.37 -9.19 -2.48
N ARG A 41 5.99 -8.61 -1.46
CA ARG A 41 6.99 -9.27 -0.63
C ARG A 41 6.30 -9.96 0.55
N CYS A 42 6.78 -11.15 0.91
CA CYS A 42 6.36 -11.83 2.12
C CYS A 42 6.94 -11.11 3.36
N ILE A 43 6.10 -10.82 4.36
CA ILE A 43 6.50 -10.13 5.58
C ILE A 43 6.25 -10.97 6.84
N GLN A 44 5.31 -11.91 6.78
CA GLN A 44 5.10 -12.97 7.77
C GLN A 44 4.71 -14.25 7.06
N ILE A 45 5.10 -15.38 7.59
CA ILE A 45 4.62 -16.70 7.20
C ILE A 45 4.39 -17.52 8.47
N ALA A 46 3.25 -18.19 8.53
CA ALA A 46 2.95 -19.17 9.55
C ALA A 46 2.49 -20.48 8.91
N TRP A 47 2.79 -21.60 9.56
CA TRP A 47 2.30 -22.91 9.13
C TRP A 47 2.06 -23.86 10.30
N GLN A 48 1.20 -24.82 10.04
CA GLN A 48 0.91 -25.94 10.93
C GLN A 48 1.01 -27.24 10.16
N LEU A 49 1.68 -28.23 10.74
CA LEU A 49 1.76 -29.60 10.23
C LEU A 49 0.84 -30.50 11.06
N HIS A 50 -0.05 -31.20 10.40
CA HIS A 50 -1.05 -32.07 11.03
C HIS A 50 -0.99 -33.48 10.46
N ASP A 51 -1.24 -34.46 11.31
CA ASP A 51 -1.41 -35.84 10.86
C ASP A 51 -2.81 -36.09 10.24
N GLU A 52 -3.04 -37.27 9.74
CA GLU A 52 -4.29 -37.69 9.11
C GLU A 52 -5.52 -37.63 10.04
N ARG A 53 -5.31 -37.57 11.37
CA ARG A 53 -6.37 -37.44 12.38
C ARG A 53 -6.67 -35.97 12.69
N GLY A 54 -5.92 -35.06 12.10
CA GLY A 54 -6.00 -33.65 12.39
C GLY A 54 -5.27 -33.23 13.66
N ALA A 55 -4.43 -34.10 14.25
CA ALA A 55 -3.63 -33.74 15.42
C ALA A 55 -2.44 -32.86 14.98
N LEU A 56 -2.16 -31.79 15.74
CA LEU A 56 -1.02 -30.90 15.50
C LEU A 56 0.30 -31.65 15.77
N VAL A 57 1.18 -31.66 14.78
CA VAL A 57 2.54 -32.24 14.89
C VAL A 57 3.56 -31.12 15.17
N SER A 58 3.49 -30.02 14.42
CA SER A 58 4.33 -28.84 14.65
C SER A 58 3.65 -27.59 14.14
N HIS A 59 4.08 -26.45 14.64
CA HIS A 59 3.70 -25.14 14.11
C HIS A 59 4.88 -24.16 14.21
N GLU A 60 4.94 -23.26 13.29
CA GLU A 60 5.96 -22.21 13.21
C GLU A 60 5.33 -20.90 12.71
N ASP A 61 5.90 -19.79 13.16
CA ASP A 61 5.50 -18.44 12.80
C ASP A 61 6.75 -17.54 12.74
N TYR A 62 6.95 -16.89 11.61
CA TYR A 62 8.12 -16.03 11.40
C TYR A 62 7.75 -14.72 10.75
N LEU A 63 8.14 -13.61 11.38
CA LEU A 63 8.29 -12.34 10.69
C LEU A 63 9.51 -12.43 9.77
N VAL A 64 9.41 -11.83 8.59
CA VAL A 64 10.50 -11.78 7.62
C VAL A 64 11.17 -10.42 7.65
N THR A 65 12.49 -10.40 7.81
CA THR A 65 13.26 -9.15 7.76
C THR A 65 13.19 -8.53 6.37
N PRO A 66 12.71 -7.28 6.23
CA PRO A 66 12.72 -6.56 4.97
C PRO A 66 14.15 -6.34 4.46
N ASP A 67 14.42 -6.69 3.21
CA ASP A 67 15.70 -6.45 2.54
C ASP A 67 15.47 -5.63 1.26
N GLY A 68 15.85 -4.37 1.32
CA GLY A 68 15.71 -3.42 0.20
C GLY A 68 14.27 -2.90 -0.05
N PHE A 69 13.34 -3.15 0.88
CA PHE A 69 11.96 -2.63 0.82
C PHE A 69 11.47 -2.24 2.21
N THR A 70 10.33 -1.55 2.27
CA THR A 70 9.59 -1.26 3.51
C THR A 70 8.21 -1.88 3.44
N VAL A 71 7.59 -2.08 4.61
CA VAL A 71 6.18 -2.47 4.70
C VAL A 71 5.34 -1.25 4.39
N PRO A 72 4.47 -1.29 3.36
CA PRO A 72 3.56 -0.20 3.06
C PRO A 72 2.59 0.06 4.21
N PHE A 73 2.28 1.34 4.41
CA PHE A 73 1.37 1.74 5.50
C PHE A 73 0.00 1.06 5.42
N ASP A 74 -0.60 0.98 4.22
CA ASP A 74 -1.88 0.31 4.03
C ASP A 74 -1.83 -1.17 4.43
N ALA A 75 -0.73 -1.86 4.14
CA ALA A 75 -0.50 -3.23 4.56
C ALA A 75 -0.32 -3.33 6.08
N GLU A 76 0.48 -2.44 6.68
CA GLU A 76 0.66 -2.35 8.13
C GLU A 76 -0.68 -2.14 8.86
N GLN A 77 -1.58 -1.30 8.34
CA GLN A 77 -2.90 -1.09 8.94
C GLN A 77 -3.76 -2.37 8.93
N ILE A 78 -3.55 -3.27 7.98
CA ILE A 78 -4.27 -4.53 7.87
C ILE A 78 -3.71 -5.54 8.88
N HIS A 79 -2.45 -5.94 8.76
CA HIS A 79 -1.84 -7.02 9.56
C HIS A 79 -1.08 -6.55 10.80
N GLY A 80 -0.81 -5.25 10.92
CA GLY A 80 -0.18 -4.66 12.11
C GLY A 80 1.34 -4.81 12.22
N ILE A 81 2.02 -5.28 11.16
CA ILE A 81 3.47 -5.44 11.12
C ILE A 81 4.08 -4.16 10.54
N SER A 82 4.78 -3.39 11.37
CA SER A 82 5.55 -2.24 10.89
C SER A 82 6.90 -2.68 10.32
N THR A 83 7.53 -1.82 9.54
CA THR A 83 8.89 -2.04 9.04
C THR A 83 9.87 -2.22 10.21
N GLU A 84 9.73 -1.41 11.25
CA GLU A 84 10.57 -1.42 12.45
C GLU A 84 10.43 -2.74 13.22
N LEU A 85 9.19 -3.25 13.37
CA LEU A 85 8.93 -4.55 13.99
C LEU A 85 9.58 -5.68 13.19
N ALA A 86 9.40 -5.66 11.87
CA ALA A 86 9.96 -6.68 10.99
C ALA A 86 11.50 -6.63 10.93
N LEU A 87 12.12 -5.45 11.09
CA LEU A 87 13.58 -5.30 11.21
C LEU A 87 14.11 -5.77 12.57
N ASP A 88 13.36 -5.54 13.66
CA ASP A 88 13.77 -5.91 15.04
C ASP A 88 13.62 -7.41 15.32
N GLN A 89 12.52 -8.03 14.89
CA GLN A 89 12.16 -9.40 15.22
C GLN A 89 12.17 -10.38 14.04
N GLY A 90 12.33 -9.87 12.82
CA GLY A 90 12.29 -10.67 11.62
C GLY A 90 13.51 -11.58 11.44
N VAL A 91 13.25 -12.71 10.81
CA VAL A 91 14.27 -13.68 10.36
C VAL A 91 14.53 -13.46 8.87
N ARG A 92 15.74 -13.71 8.42
CA ARG A 92 16.08 -13.58 7.00
C ARG A 92 15.22 -14.50 6.14
N LEU A 93 14.67 -13.98 5.05
CA LEU A 93 13.79 -14.72 4.15
C LEU A 93 14.35 -16.10 3.77
N LYS A 94 15.62 -16.19 3.41
CA LYS A 94 16.25 -17.46 3.02
C LYS A 94 16.23 -18.52 4.14
N GLU A 95 16.42 -18.11 5.37
CA GLU A 95 16.37 -19.01 6.52
C GLU A 95 14.95 -19.52 6.75
N VAL A 96 13.97 -18.64 6.67
CA VAL A 96 12.53 -18.96 6.81
C VAL A 96 12.08 -19.92 5.70
N LEU A 97 12.43 -19.65 4.43
CA LEU A 97 12.07 -20.52 3.32
C LEU A 97 12.74 -21.90 3.41
N ASN A 98 13.96 -22.00 3.96
CA ASN A 98 14.59 -23.30 4.21
C ASN A 98 13.82 -24.11 5.27
N LEU A 99 13.37 -23.49 6.36
CA LEU A 99 12.57 -24.13 7.39
C LEU A 99 11.21 -24.57 6.84
N PHE A 100 10.56 -23.72 6.06
CA PHE A 100 9.31 -24.06 5.38
C PHE A 100 9.49 -25.22 4.39
N THR A 101 10.56 -25.23 3.59
CA THR A 101 10.88 -26.33 2.65
C THR A 101 11.06 -27.65 3.41
N GLN A 102 11.71 -27.63 4.58
CA GLN A 102 11.85 -28.81 5.42
C GLN A 102 10.47 -29.31 5.88
N ALA A 103 9.61 -28.44 6.44
CA ALA A 103 8.26 -28.83 6.87
C ALA A 103 7.42 -29.32 5.67
N LEU A 104 7.53 -28.67 4.50
CA LEU A 104 6.85 -29.07 3.27
C LEU A 104 7.28 -30.49 2.81
N SER A 105 8.54 -30.87 3.01
CA SER A 105 9.04 -32.20 2.63
C SER A 105 8.44 -33.36 3.48
N GLU A 106 7.84 -33.03 4.64
CA GLU A 106 7.15 -33.99 5.52
C GLU A 106 5.66 -34.11 5.17
N ALA A 107 5.12 -33.19 4.35
CA ALA A 107 3.70 -33.12 4.03
C ALA A 107 3.35 -33.78 2.69
N ASP A 108 2.23 -34.49 2.65
CA ASP A 108 1.65 -35.03 1.43
C ASP A 108 0.70 -34.03 0.75
N TYR A 109 0.08 -33.17 1.54
CA TYR A 109 -0.93 -32.21 1.09
C TYR A 109 -0.66 -30.82 1.65
N VAL A 110 -0.92 -29.81 0.81
CA VAL A 110 -0.85 -28.39 1.15
C VAL A 110 -2.26 -27.83 1.24
N GLY A 111 -2.62 -27.28 2.39
CA GLY A 111 -3.92 -26.66 2.65
C GLY A 111 -3.82 -25.15 2.85
N GLY A 112 -4.92 -24.45 2.54
CA GLY A 112 -5.04 -23.01 2.80
C GLY A 112 -6.44 -22.49 2.50
N HIS A 113 -6.63 -21.17 2.65
CA HIS A 113 -7.85 -20.48 2.25
C HIS A 113 -7.54 -19.45 1.19
N ASN A 114 -7.96 -19.67 -0.06
CA ASN A 114 -7.49 -18.94 -1.25
C ASN A 114 -5.97 -19.12 -1.44
N VAL A 115 -5.50 -20.31 -1.17
CA VAL A 115 -4.09 -20.69 -1.05
C VAL A 115 -3.26 -20.39 -2.30
N SER A 116 -3.88 -20.21 -3.46
CA SER A 116 -3.19 -19.83 -4.69
C SER A 116 -2.46 -18.49 -4.58
N PHE A 117 -2.96 -17.57 -3.74
CA PHE A 117 -2.25 -16.31 -3.45
C PHE A 117 -0.93 -16.60 -2.73
N ASP A 118 -0.98 -17.32 -1.64
CA ASP A 118 0.18 -17.63 -0.79
C ASP A 118 1.22 -18.48 -1.53
N LEU A 119 0.77 -19.43 -2.35
CA LEU A 119 1.65 -20.22 -3.23
C LEU A 119 2.40 -19.33 -4.22
N ASN A 120 1.74 -18.34 -4.80
CA ASN A 120 2.36 -17.39 -5.73
C ASN A 120 3.33 -16.45 -5.02
N ILE A 121 2.99 -15.99 -3.82
CA ILE A 121 3.89 -15.15 -2.99
C ILE A 121 5.18 -15.91 -2.70
N LEU A 122 5.09 -17.10 -2.11
CA LEU A 122 6.28 -17.88 -1.77
C LEU A 122 7.05 -18.32 -3.03
N GLY A 123 6.34 -18.73 -4.10
CA GLY A 123 6.97 -19.07 -5.37
C GLY A 123 7.79 -17.92 -5.96
N ALA A 124 7.26 -16.69 -5.90
CA ALA A 124 7.99 -15.49 -6.31
C ALA A 124 9.19 -15.19 -5.40
N GLU A 125 9.09 -15.43 -4.09
CA GLU A 125 10.21 -15.25 -3.15
C GLU A 125 11.32 -16.28 -3.38
N TYR A 126 11.01 -17.57 -3.65
CA TYR A 126 12.02 -18.58 -4.05
C TYR A 126 12.76 -18.14 -5.32
N LEU A 127 12.03 -17.70 -6.34
CA LEU A 127 12.65 -17.25 -7.60
C LEU A 127 13.50 -15.98 -7.42
N ARG A 128 13.12 -15.05 -6.54
CA ARG A 128 13.94 -13.86 -6.21
C ARG A 128 15.29 -14.24 -5.59
N LEU A 129 15.32 -15.32 -4.80
CA LEU A 129 16.56 -15.84 -4.23
C LEU A 129 17.39 -16.67 -5.24
N GLY A 130 16.84 -16.96 -6.42
CA GLY A 130 17.43 -17.85 -7.42
C GLY A 130 17.31 -19.32 -7.04
N ASP A 131 16.41 -19.67 -6.12
CA ASP A 131 16.16 -21.03 -5.65
C ASP A 131 15.03 -21.68 -6.47
N HIS A 132 14.99 -23.01 -6.47
CA HIS A 132 13.88 -23.77 -7.06
C HIS A 132 12.61 -23.58 -6.18
N ASN A 133 11.46 -23.39 -6.82
CA ASN A 133 10.18 -23.32 -6.13
C ASN A 133 9.66 -24.74 -5.78
N PRO A 134 9.67 -25.17 -4.51
CA PRO A 134 9.23 -26.52 -4.13
C PRO A 134 7.71 -26.70 -4.17
N LEU A 135 6.94 -25.63 -4.42
CA LEU A 135 5.49 -25.61 -4.43
C LEU A 135 4.86 -25.94 -5.79
N GLU A 136 5.68 -26.16 -6.85
CA GLU A 136 5.16 -26.42 -8.22
C GLU A 136 4.40 -27.73 -8.35
N ASP A 137 4.81 -28.79 -7.60
CA ASP A 137 4.28 -30.15 -7.74
C ASP A 137 3.48 -30.63 -6.51
N VAL A 138 3.04 -29.70 -5.63
CA VAL A 138 2.33 -30.08 -4.40
C VAL A 138 0.86 -30.41 -4.66
N GLN A 139 0.29 -31.30 -3.81
CA GLN A 139 -1.14 -31.60 -3.82
C GLN A 139 -1.90 -30.58 -3.00
N ILE A 140 -2.69 -29.74 -3.67
CA ILE A 140 -3.34 -28.58 -3.05
C ILE A 140 -4.78 -28.89 -2.65
N ILE A 141 -5.15 -28.45 -1.45
CA ILE A 141 -6.52 -28.45 -0.93
C ILE A 141 -6.88 -27.04 -0.47
N ASP A 142 -7.77 -26.38 -1.21
CA ASP A 142 -8.24 -25.02 -0.91
C ASP A 142 -9.62 -25.05 -0.25
N THR A 143 -9.79 -24.29 0.81
CA THR A 143 -11.10 -24.12 1.48
C THR A 143 -11.94 -22.99 0.86
N CYS A 144 -11.36 -22.16 -0.03
CA CYS A 144 -12.06 -21.09 -0.76
C CYS A 144 -12.53 -21.57 -2.13
N THR A 145 -13.61 -22.34 -2.18
CA THR A 145 -14.10 -23.05 -3.38
C THR A 145 -15.56 -22.74 -3.71
N GLU A 146 -16.03 -23.20 -4.88
CA GLU A 146 -17.47 -23.16 -5.21
C GLU A 146 -18.30 -24.03 -4.23
N GLU A 147 -17.73 -25.09 -3.65
CA GLU A 147 -18.43 -25.92 -2.66
C GLU A 147 -18.70 -25.11 -1.40
N THR A 148 -17.71 -24.43 -0.87
CA THR A 148 -17.85 -23.58 0.33
C THR A 148 -18.67 -22.32 0.05
N ALA A 149 -18.64 -21.76 -1.18
CA ALA A 149 -19.55 -20.70 -1.59
C ALA A 149 -21.03 -21.18 -1.58
N ASN A 150 -21.30 -22.39 -2.08
CA ASN A 150 -22.64 -22.97 -2.04
C ASN A 150 -23.09 -23.36 -0.62
N LEU A 151 -22.14 -23.66 0.27
CA LEU A 151 -22.39 -23.89 1.67
C LEU A 151 -22.79 -22.61 2.40
N CYS A 152 -21.98 -21.53 2.26
CA CYS A 152 -22.19 -20.26 2.94
C CYS A 152 -23.33 -19.43 2.35
N LYS A 153 -23.64 -19.59 1.05
CA LYS A 153 -24.74 -18.90 0.31
C LYS A 153 -24.69 -17.36 0.39
N ILE A 154 -23.49 -16.78 0.36
CA ILE A 154 -23.31 -15.32 0.43
C ILE A 154 -23.67 -14.69 -0.92
N PRO A 155 -24.59 -13.69 -0.96
CA PRO A 155 -24.92 -13.00 -2.21
C PRO A 155 -23.73 -12.22 -2.79
N GLY A 156 -23.71 -12.01 -4.11
CA GLY A 156 -22.75 -11.10 -4.77
C GLY A 156 -21.74 -11.78 -5.69
N GLY A 157 -21.85 -13.10 -5.94
CA GLY A 157 -21.04 -13.79 -6.92
C GLY A 157 -21.40 -13.43 -8.38
N ARG A 158 -20.43 -13.54 -9.29
CA ARG A 158 -20.64 -13.26 -10.71
C ARG A 158 -21.55 -14.32 -11.36
N GLY A 159 -22.39 -13.90 -12.32
CA GLY A 159 -23.24 -14.82 -13.10
C GLY A 159 -24.34 -15.52 -12.29
N GLY A 160 -24.83 -14.92 -11.20
CA GLY A 160 -25.90 -15.49 -10.38
C GLY A 160 -25.42 -16.57 -9.39
N LYS A 161 -24.12 -16.81 -9.28
CA LYS A 161 -23.50 -17.69 -8.28
C LYS A 161 -23.40 -17.01 -6.90
N PHE A 162 -23.11 -17.75 -5.87
CA PHE A 162 -22.74 -17.21 -4.58
C PHE A 162 -21.29 -16.65 -4.61
N LYS A 163 -21.02 -15.69 -3.76
CA LYS A 163 -19.66 -15.14 -3.54
C LYS A 163 -18.80 -16.22 -2.88
N LEU A 164 -17.54 -16.34 -3.27
CA LEU A 164 -16.55 -17.11 -2.51
C LEU A 164 -16.43 -16.52 -1.10
N PRO A 165 -16.50 -17.32 -0.04
CA PRO A 165 -16.42 -16.80 1.33
C PRO A 165 -15.00 -16.32 1.64
N THR A 166 -14.87 -15.26 2.43
CA THR A 166 -13.63 -14.98 3.17
C THR A 166 -13.45 -16.00 4.29
N LEU A 167 -12.23 -16.14 4.82
CA LEU A 167 -11.98 -17.03 5.95
C LEU A 167 -12.91 -16.73 7.14
N THR A 168 -13.08 -15.45 7.48
CA THR A 168 -13.99 -15.02 8.56
C THR A 168 -15.44 -15.41 8.30
N GLU A 169 -15.93 -15.28 7.07
CA GLU A 169 -17.29 -15.67 6.69
C GLU A 169 -17.50 -17.19 6.76
N LEU A 170 -16.51 -17.97 6.28
CA LEU A 170 -16.53 -19.42 6.34
C LEU A 170 -16.49 -19.90 7.80
N TYR A 171 -15.58 -19.34 8.60
CA TYR A 171 -15.44 -19.68 10.02
C TYR A 171 -16.73 -19.37 10.81
N LEU A 172 -17.32 -18.18 10.58
CA LEU A 172 -18.59 -17.80 11.20
C LEU A 172 -19.73 -18.77 10.82
N HIS A 173 -19.77 -19.21 9.55
CA HIS A 173 -20.76 -20.15 9.05
C HIS A 173 -20.63 -21.53 9.76
N LEU A 174 -19.41 -22.05 9.85
CA LEU A 174 -19.16 -23.38 10.42
C LEU A 174 -19.34 -23.43 11.94
N PHE A 175 -18.93 -22.39 12.66
CA PHE A 175 -18.83 -22.41 14.12
C PHE A 175 -19.78 -21.45 14.85
N GLY A 176 -20.56 -20.64 14.13
CA GLY A 176 -21.54 -19.70 14.69
C GLY A 176 -20.95 -18.52 15.46
N LYS A 177 -19.63 -18.36 15.46
CA LYS A 177 -18.89 -17.24 16.09
C LYS A 177 -17.66 -16.91 15.26
N GLY A 178 -17.20 -15.63 15.32
CA GLY A 178 -15.95 -15.22 14.71
C GLY A 178 -14.74 -15.73 15.50
N PHE A 179 -13.54 -15.63 14.89
CA PHE A 179 -12.25 -15.78 15.57
C PHE A 179 -11.59 -14.40 15.76
N GLY A 180 -10.69 -14.30 16.74
CA GLY A 180 -9.95 -13.06 17.04
C GLY A 180 -8.75 -12.88 16.15
N GLU A 181 -8.31 -11.61 15.98
CA GLU A 181 -7.05 -11.21 15.34
C GLU A 181 -6.88 -11.71 13.89
N ALA A 182 -7.95 -11.66 13.08
CA ALA A 182 -7.86 -11.80 11.63
C ALA A 182 -6.77 -10.85 11.07
N HIS A 183 -6.06 -11.29 10.03
CA HIS A 183 -4.86 -10.65 9.47
C HIS A 183 -3.62 -10.73 10.39
N ASN A 184 -3.50 -11.84 11.09
CA ASN A 184 -2.28 -12.34 11.69
C ASN A 184 -2.10 -13.77 11.17
N ALA A 185 -1.02 -14.05 10.46
CA ALA A 185 -0.84 -15.32 9.77
C ALA A 185 -1.01 -16.55 10.73
N THR A 186 -0.57 -16.46 11.99
CA THR A 186 -0.76 -17.54 12.97
C THR A 186 -2.25 -17.76 13.30
N ALA A 187 -3.01 -16.69 13.53
CA ALA A 187 -4.44 -16.77 13.81
C ALA A 187 -5.22 -17.27 12.58
N ASP A 188 -4.82 -16.80 11.39
CA ASP A 188 -5.45 -17.18 10.12
C ASP A 188 -5.14 -18.63 9.76
N VAL A 189 -3.92 -19.14 10.00
CA VAL A 189 -3.58 -20.57 9.85
C VAL A 189 -4.39 -21.44 10.83
N GLU A 190 -4.53 -21.03 12.09
CA GLU A 190 -5.32 -21.78 13.07
C GLU A 190 -6.81 -21.84 12.68
N ALA A 191 -7.36 -20.69 12.24
CA ALA A 191 -8.75 -20.62 11.76
C ALA A 191 -8.95 -21.44 10.48
N THR A 192 -8.00 -21.34 9.53
CA THR A 192 -8.01 -22.11 8.28
C THR A 192 -7.93 -23.61 8.55
N THR A 193 -7.01 -24.04 9.42
CA THR A 193 -6.87 -25.46 9.83
C THR A 193 -8.18 -25.98 10.42
N ARG A 194 -8.78 -25.21 11.30
CA ARG A 194 -10.05 -25.60 11.90
C ARG A 194 -11.17 -25.74 10.88
N CYS A 195 -11.30 -24.77 9.95
CA CYS A 195 -12.27 -24.86 8.85
C CYS A 195 -11.98 -26.06 7.95
N PHE A 196 -10.73 -26.24 7.57
CA PHE A 196 -10.27 -27.34 6.71
C PHE A 196 -10.63 -28.71 7.28
N LEU A 197 -10.25 -28.98 8.52
CA LEU A 197 -10.51 -30.25 9.19
C LEU A 197 -12.02 -30.48 9.41
N GLU A 198 -12.78 -29.43 9.79
CA GLU A 198 -14.22 -29.54 9.98
C GLU A 198 -14.97 -29.82 8.68
N LEU A 199 -14.58 -29.20 7.58
CA LEU A 199 -15.15 -29.44 6.25
C LEU A 199 -14.91 -30.89 5.78
N LEU A 200 -13.70 -31.42 6.01
CA LEU A 200 -13.38 -32.83 5.71
C LEU A 200 -14.14 -33.78 6.64
N ARG A 201 -14.21 -33.50 7.96
CA ARG A 201 -14.93 -34.27 8.94
C ARG A 201 -16.42 -34.38 8.60
N THR A 202 -17.04 -33.29 8.18
CA THR A 202 -18.47 -33.22 7.87
C THR A 202 -18.81 -33.59 6.42
N ASP A 203 -17.83 -34.02 5.63
CA ASP A 203 -17.99 -34.38 4.21
C ASP A 203 -18.57 -33.23 3.36
N GLN A 204 -18.11 -32.00 3.63
CA GLN A 204 -18.57 -30.76 2.94
C GLN A 204 -17.53 -30.17 1.98
N LEU A 205 -16.38 -30.82 1.86
CA LEU A 205 -15.31 -30.46 0.93
C LEU A 205 -14.74 -31.73 0.28
N HIS A 206 -14.75 -31.77 -1.07
CA HIS A 206 -14.34 -32.93 -1.85
C HIS A 206 -13.15 -32.57 -2.78
N PRO A 207 -11.94 -32.35 -2.21
CA PRO A 207 -10.81 -31.94 -3.03
C PRO A 207 -10.36 -33.09 -3.94
N LYS A 208 -10.02 -32.74 -5.17
CA LYS A 208 -9.53 -33.72 -6.16
C LYS A 208 -8.29 -34.48 -5.68
N ALA A 209 -7.44 -33.82 -4.87
CA ALA A 209 -6.24 -34.40 -4.29
C ALA A 209 -6.56 -35.61 -3.37
N LEU A 210 -7.75 -35.63 -2.75
CA LEU A 210 -8.21 -36.72 -1.87
C LEU A 210 -9.16 -37.69 -2.56
N ALA A 211 -9.39 -37.60 -3.86
CA ALA A 211 -10.25 -38.50 -4.59
C ALA A 211 -9.76 -39.95 -4.47
N GLY A 212 -10.64 -40.85 -4.00
CA GLY A 212 -10.31 -42.26 -3.78
C GLY A 212 -9.54 -42.57 -2.48
N LYS A 213 -9.37 -41.55 -1.60
CA LYS A 213 -8.68 -41.69 -0.31
C LYS A 213 -9.67 -41.83 0.88
N GLY A 214 -10.78 -42.51 0.68
CA GLY A 214 -11.83 -42.65 1.71
C GLY A 214 -11.34 -43.24 3.05
N ASP A 215 -10.34 -44.12 3.02
CA ASP A 215 -9.77 -44.68 4.25
C ASP A 215 -8.98 -43.65 5.06
N LEU A 216 -8.35 -42.70 4.38
CA LEU A 216 -7.66 -41.55 5.00
C LEU A 216 -8.64 -40.66 5.78
N LEU A 217 -9.78 -40.34 5.17
CA LEU A 217 -10.78 -39.45 5.77
C LEU A 217 -11.62 -40.14 6.85
N ARG A 218 -11.69 -41.50 6.86
CA ARG A 218 -12.51 -42.26 7.79
C ARG A 218 -12.25 -41.90 9.25
N THR A 219 -10.99 -41.83 9.66
CA THR A 219 -10.61 -41.53 11.05
C THR A 219 -11.05 -40.14 11.48
N LEU A 220 -11.03 -39.17 10.57
CA LEU A 220 -11.50 -37.80 10.82
C LEU A 220 -13.04 -37.76 10.83
N GLN A 221 -13.70 -38.44 9.90
CA GLN A 221 -15.17 -38.48 9.78
C GLN A 221 -15.87 -39.25 10.89
N GLU A 222 -15.19 -40.21 11.54
CA GLU A 222 -15.68 -40.93 12.70
C GLU A 222 -15.66 -40.10 14.00
N GLN A 223 -15.07 -38.89 14.00
CA GLN A 223 -15.11 -38.01 15.17
C GLN A 223 -16.49 -37.37 15.32
N GLU A 224 -17.10 -37.53 16.50
CA GLU A 224 -18.43 -36.98 16.79
C GLU A 224 -18.37 -35.47 17.11
N ASP A 225 -17.30 -35.03 17.76
CA ASP A 225 -17.13 -33.66 18.21
C ASP A 225 -16.64 -32.70 17.09
N THR A 226 -17.12 -31.47 17.10
CA THR A 226 -16.64 -30.39 16.25
C THR A 226 -15.16 -30.12 16.50
N ILE A 227 -14.39 -29.90 15.45
CA ILE A 227 -12.95 -29.55 15.54
C ILE A 227 -12.76 -28.32 16.44
N SER A 228 -11.94 -28.46 17.46
CA SER A 228 -11.64 -27.38 18.40
C SER A 228 -10.46 -26.53 17.94
N LEU A 229 -10.42 -25.27 18.37
CA LEU A 229 -9.20 -24.46 18.26
C LEU A 229 -8.09 -25.09 19.12
N ILE A 230 -6.88 -25.06 18.64
CA ILE A 230 -5.69 -25.50 19.37
C ILE A 230 -5.37 -24.48 20.48
N GLY A 231 -5.62 -23.19 20.19
CA GLY A 231 -5.42 -22.09 21.13
C GLY A 231 -3.94 -21.69 21.19
N LEU A 232 -3.30 -21.58 20.02
CA LEU A 232 -1.92 -21.12 19.93
C LEU A 232 -1.81 -19.69 20.43
N THR A 233 -0.75 -19.43 21.19
CA THR A 233 -0.42 -18.07 21.62
C THR A 233 0.27 -17.35 20.46
N HIS A 234 -0.26 -16.19 20.07
CA HIS A 234 0.35 -15.33 19.08
C HIS A 234 0.51 -13.91 19.64
N GLN A 235 1.44 -13.18 19.08
CA GLN A 235 1.72 -11.81 19.48
C GLN A 235 0.71 -10.85 18.83
N ASN A 236 0.21 -9.90 19.60
CA ASN A 236 -0.53 -8.78 19.01
C ASN A 236 0.44 -7.85 18.27
N LEU A 237 0.49 -8.00 16.95
CA LEU A 237 1.47 -7.32 16.09
C LEU A 237 1.27 -5.79 16.07
N LYS A 238 0.02 -5.31 16.14
CA LYS A 238 -0.28 -3.87 16.22
C LYS A 238 0.25 -3.23 17.51
N GLU A 239 0.13 -3.94 18.63
CA GLU A 239 0.70 -3.45 19.89
C GLU A 239 2.22 -3.56 19.92
N ALA A 240 2.79 -4.62 19.34
CA ALA A 240 4.23 -4.79 19.25
C ALA A 240 4.88 -3.69 18.39
N SER A 241 4.32 -3.40 17.21
CA SER A 241 4.74 -2.32 16.34
C SER A 241 4.71 -0.96 17.05
N LYS A 242 3.60 -0.63 17.72
CA LYS A 242 3.48 0.60 18.50
C LYS A 242 4.54 0.73 19.61
N LYS A 243 4.82 -0.36 20.33
CA LYS A 243 5.83 -0.35 21.40
C LYS A 243 7.23 -0.10 20.85
N ILE A 244 7.59 -0.68 19.69
CA ILE A 244 8.91 -0.46 19.10
C ILE A 244 9.06 1.00 18.65
N VAL A 245 8.06 1.56 17.96
CA VAL A 245 8.07 2.97 17.56
C VAL A 245 8.17 3.89 18.77
N GLN A 246 7.38 3.65 19.84
CA GLN A 246 7.45 4.44 21.09
C GLN A 246 8.80 4.33 21.80
N ASN A 247 9.45 3.18 21.77
CA ASN A 247 10.77 2.97 22.38
C ASN A 247 11.92 3.59 21.57
N GLN A 248 11.73 3.82 20.27
CA GLN A 248 12.68 4.49 19.39
C GLN A 248 12.51 6.02 19.39
N GLU A 249 11.34 6.52 19.79
CA GLU A 249 11.18 7.95 20.00
C GLU A 249 11.98 8.34 21.27
N PRO A 250 12.99 9.24 21.17
CA PRO A 250 13.48 9.93 22.34
C PRO A 250 12.27 10.62 23.00
N GLU A 251 12.20 10.65 24.35
CA GLU A 251 11.17 11.44 25.08
C GLU A 251 10.93 12.73 24.30
N PRO A 252 9.68 13.08 23.98
CA PRO A 252 9.43 14.23 23.12
C PRO A 252 10.08 15.44 23.75
N ALA A 253 11.22 15.84 23.22
CA ALA A 253 11.73 17.18 23.45
C ALA A 253 10.53 18.08 23.18
N LYS A 254 10.18 18.96 24.12
CA LYS A 254 9.07 19.90 23.97
C LYS A 254 9.02 20.34 22.51
N PRO A 255 7.87 20.13 21.84
CA PRO A 255 7.83 20.29 20.40
C PRO A 255 8.43 21.64 20.02
N PRO A 256 9.34 21.71 19.04
CA PRO A 256 10.04 22.95 18.72
C PRO A 256 9.13 24.13 18.35
N TRP A 257 7.82 23.89 18.15
CA TRP A 257 6.82 24.95 17.97
C TRP A 257 6.38 25.67 19.26
N GLU A 258 6.73 25.17 20.45
CA GLU A 258 6.55 25.94 21.69
C GLU A 258 7.55 27.09 21.80
N THR A 259 8.60 27.09 20.98
CA THR A 259 9.53 28.19 20.80
C THR A 259 9.69 28.51 19.31
N ILE A 260 8.64 29.06 18.69
CA ILE A 260 8.77 29.64 17.35
C ILE A 260 9.81 30.76 17.46
N SER A 261 10.90 30.69 16.67
CA SER A 261 11.84 31.80 16.64
C SER A 261 11.12 33.06 16.17
N PRO A 262 11.43 34.24 16.72
CA PRO A 262 10.78 35.50 16.26
C PRO A 262 10.94 35.75 14.76
N GLU A 263 11.95 35.16 14.14
CA GLU A 263 12.21 35.21 12.70
C GLU A 263 11.20 34.39 11.88
N LEU A 264 10.80 33.22 12.39
CA LEU A 264 9.76 32.39 11.78
C LEU A 264 8.36 32.95 11.96
N GLU A 265 8.08 33.61 13.08
CA GLU A 265 6.80 34.28 13.35
C GLU A 265 6.54 35.44 12.37
N GLN A 266 7.62 36.08 11.90
CA GLN A 266 7.57 37.21 10.95
C GLN A 266 7.85 36.79 9.49
N ALA A 267 8.17 35.52 9.24
CA ALA A 267 8.46 35.04 7.89
C ALA A 267 7.22 35.14 6.98
N PRO A 268 7.32 35.77 5.81
CA PRO A 268 6.18 35.81 4.88
C PRO A 268 5.89 34.40 4.37
N PHE A 269 4.63 33.99 4.49
CA PHE A 269 4.17 32.71 3.96
C PHE A 269 3.47 32.88 2.62
N VAL A 270 3.68 31.95 1.70
CA VAL A 270 3.05 31.90 0.37
C VAL A 270 2.52 30.49 0.13
N HIS A 271 1.26 30.37 -0.19
CA HIS A 271 0.71 29.11 -0.65
C HIS A 271 1.16 28.83 -2.09
N LEU A 272 1.98 27.79 -2.28
CA LEU A 272 2.51 27.38 -3.59
C LEU A 272 1.77 26.18 -4.18
N HIS A 273 0.95 25.48 -3.39
CA HIS A 273 0.20 24.31 -3.79
C HIS A 273 -1.27 24.46 -3.40
N ASN A 274 -2.10 24.93 -4.35
CA ASN A 274 -3.51 25.24 -4.12
C ASN A 274 -4.39 24.78 -5.27
N HIS A 275 -5.56 24.26 -4.91
CA HIS A 275 -6.59 23.85 -5.85
C HIS A 275 -7.81 24.76 -5.76
N SER A 276 -8.36 25.06 -6.92
CA SER A 276 -9.61 25.81 -7.03
C SER A 276 -10.76 24.92 -7.48
N GLN A 277 -11.96 25.50 -7.56
CA GLN A 277 -13.15 24.86 -8.13
C GLN A 277 -12.95 24.27 -9.54
N PHE A 278 -11.84 24.59 -10.22
CA PHE A 278 -11.48 24.01 -11.53
C PHE A 278 -10.72 22.68 -11.40
N SER A 279 -10.31 22.29 -10.20
CA SER A 279 -10.05 20.89 -9.84
C SER A 279 -11.41 20.22 -9.57
N VAL A 280 -12.13 19.94 -10.67
CA VAL A 280 -13.54 19.57 -10.67
C VAL A 280 -13.76 18.28 -9.86
N LEU A 281 -14.76 18.28 -8.97
CA LEU A 281 -15.08 17.22 -8.00
C LEU A 281 -13.99 16.97 -6.94
N GLN A 282 -12.99 17.85 -6.81
CA GLN A 282 -11.90 17.68 -5.84
C GLN A 282 -11.72 18.91 -4.94
N ALA A 283 -12.06 20.11 -5.40
CA ALA A 283 -11.85 21.32 -4.61
C ALA A 283 -13.06 22.25 -4.66
N THR A 284 -13.28 22.99 -3.55
CA THR A 284 -14.39 23.96 -3.41
C THR A 284 -13.95 25.41 -3.46
N SER A 285 -12.64 25.70 -3.40
CA SER A 285 -12.09 27.07 -3.32
C SER A 285 -12.45 27.90 -4.53
N LYS A 286 -13.11 29.06 -4.31
CA LYS A 286 -13.35 30.05 -5.36
C LYS A 286 -12.17 31.01 -5.47
N MET A 287 -11.88 31.49 -6.69
CA MET A 287 -10.76 32.43 -6.94
C MET A 287 -10.84 33.69 -6.05
N SER A 288 -12.02 34.22 -5.85
CA SER A 288 -12.22 35.41 -4.99
C SER A 288 -11.91 35.13 -3.52
N GLN A 289 -12.22 33.91 -3.03
CA GLN A 289 -11.91 33.49 -1.66
C GLN A 289 -10.39 33.34 -1.49
N MET A 290 -9.73 32.65 -2.42
CA MET A 290 -8.27 32.47 -2.40
C MET A 290 -7.54 33.80 -2.34
N VAL A 291 -7.89 34.74 -3.22
CA VAL A 291 -7.28 36.08 -3.25
C VAL A 291 -7.64 36.89 -2.00
N GLY A 292 -8.87 36.78 -1.50
CA GLY A 292 -9.30 37.44 -0.26
C GLY A 292 -8.52 36.97 0.96
N ILE A 293 -8.25 35.67 1.06
CA ILE A 293 -7.44 35.08 2.14
C ILE A 293 -5.98 35.51 2.02
N ALA A 294 -5.40 35.46 0.82
CA ALA A 294 -4.03 35.93 0.59
C ALA A 294 -3.88 37.40 1.01
N SER A 295 -4.86 38.28 0.65
CA SER A 295 -4.90 39.66 1.08
C SER A 295 -5.03 39.83 2.58
N LYS A 296 -5.98 39.09 3.22
CA LYS A 296 -6.22 39.13 4.67
C LYS A 296 -4.97 38.78 5.47
N HIS A 297 -4.20 37.83 4.99
CA HIS A 297 -2.97 37.34 5.65
C HIS A 297 -1.69 38.00 5.09
N GLN A 298 -1.83 39.08 4.31
CA GLN A 298 -0.70 39.87 3.75
C GLN A 298 0.31 39.00 3.00
N MET A 299 -0.16 37.98 2.29
CA MET A 299 0.70 37.13 1.47
C MET A 299 1.20 37.86 0.27
N PRO A 300 2.52 37.97 0.01
CA PRO A 300 3.06 38.69 -1.12
C PRO A 300 2.81 37.99 -2.48
N ALA A 301 2.44 36.71 -2.45
CA ALA A 301 2.13 35.94 -3.63
C ALA A 301 1.15 34.78 -3.28
N ILE A 302 0.54 34.21 -4.30
CA ILE A 302 -0.24 32.96 -4.21
C ILE A 302 -0.13 32.19 -5.52
N ALA A 303 -0.04 30.88 -5.47
CA ALA A 303 -0.07 30.02 -6.65
C ALA A 303 -1.46 29.44 -6.90
N LEU A 304 -1.72 29.09 -8.15
CA LEU A 304 -2.81 28.21 -8.58
C LEU A 304 -2.22 27.00 -9.27
N THR A 305 -2.54 25.78 -8.75
CA THR A 305 -1.98 24.52 -9.20
C THR A 305 -3.05 23.44 -9.37
N ASP A 306 -4.13 23.78 -10.09
CA ASP A 306 -5.23 22.85 -10.35
C ASP A 306 -4.74 21.55 -11.00
N HIS A 307 -5.46 20.44 -10.73
CA HIS A 307 -5.14 19.10 -11.26
C HIS A 307 -5.22 19.06 -12.79
N ALA A 308 -4.06 18.84 -13.38
CA ALA A 308 -3.83 18.62 -14.82
C ALA A 308 -4.48 19.63 -15.76
N ASN A 309 -4.91 20.80 -15.29
CA ASN A 309 -5.55 21.81 -16.14
C ASN A 309 -5.17 23.25 -15.77
N LEU A 310 -5.39 24.16 -16.71
CA LEU A 310 -5.16 25.61 -16.58
C LEU A 310 -6.45 26.41 -16.77
N MET A 311 -7.63 25.79 -16.63
CA MET A 311 -8.92 26.44 -16.91
C MET A 311 -9.18 27.64 -16.01
N GLY A 312 -8.73 27.59 -14.76
CA GLY A 312 -8.88 28.65 -13.77
C GLY A 312 -7.92 29.83 -13.94
N VAL A 313 -6.82 29.68 -14.68
CA VAL A 313 -5.71 30.66 -14.73
C VAL A 313 -6.13 32.02 -15.15
N PHE A 314 -6.95 32.16 -16.20
CA PHE A 314 -7.42 33.48 -16.66
C PHE A 314 -8.24 34.20 -15.57
N HIS A 315 -9.15 33.50 -14.91
CA HIS A 315 -9.95 34.04 -13.82
C HIS A 315 -9.09 34.43 -12.63
N PHE A 316 -8.10 33.59 -12.26
CA PHE A 316 -7.15 33.82 -11.21
C PHE A 316 -6.36 35.11 -11.43
N ILE A 317 -5.69 35.26 -12.59
CA ILE A 317 -4.93 36.44 -12.96
C ILE A 317 -5.81 37.68 -12.97
N LYS A 318 -7.02 37.57 -13.55
CA LYS A 318 -7.97 38.70 -13.60
C LYS A 318 -8.38 39.14 -12.18
N THR A 319 -8.64 38.21 -11.30
CA THR A 319 -9.07 38.50 -9.90
C THR A 319 -7.94 39.19 -9.14
N ILE A 320 -6.70 38.72 -9.24
CA ILE A 320 -5.53 39.35 -8.60
C ILE A 320 -5.25 40.73 -9.20
N ASN A 321 -5.28 40.87 -10.51
CA ASN A 321 -5.07 42.18 -11.15
C ASN A 321 -6.13 43.20 -10.72
N ASN A 322 -7.38 42.80 -10.56
CA ASN A 322 -8.43 43.70 -10.06
C ASN A 322 -8.20 44.07 -8.59
N HIS A 323 -7.76 43.16 -7.75
CA HIS A 323 -7.36 43.41 -6.37
C HIS A 323 -6.20 44.42 -6.33
N ASN A 324 -5.14 44.18 -7.10
CA ASN A 324 -3.95 45.00 -7.10
C ASN A 324 -4.16 46.44 -7.64
N LYS A 325 -5.18 46.71 -8.50
CA LYS A 325 -5.51 48.03 -8.96
C LYS A 325 -5.93 49.00 -7.84
N GLY A 326 -6.47 48.50 -6.75
CA GLY A 326 -6.91 49.28 -5.60
C GLY A 326 -5.99 49.18 -4.37
N ALA A 327 -4.88 48.44 -4.48
CA ALA A 327 -3.98 48.18 -3.38
C ALA A 327 -2.68 48.99 -3.48
N ASP A 328 -2.14 49.42 -2.33
CA ASP A 328 -0.81 50.00 -2.24
C ASP A 328 0.24 48.98 -2.68
N SER A 329 1.43 49.45 -3.09
CA SER A 329 2.49 48.59 -3.64
C SER A 329 2.88 47.40 -2.70
N GLU A 330 2.83 47.64 -1.41
CA GLU A 330 3.15 46.62 -0.39
C GLU A 330 2.03 45.58 -0.17
N ALA A 331 0.80 45.94 -0.54
CA ALA A 331 -0.36 45.07 -0.44
C ALA A 331 -0.69 44.31 -1.73
N GLN A 332 0.13 44.49 -2.77
CA GLN A 332 -0.06 43.82 -4.06
C GLN A 332 0.33 42.31 -3.93
N ILE A 333 -0.48 41.46 -4.53
CA ILE A 333 -0.27 40.00 -4.55
C ILE A 333 0.29 39.59 -5.90
N LYS A 334 1.41 38.88 -5.94
CA LYS A 334 1.97 38.30 -7.16
C LYS A 334 1.25 36.98 -7.51
N PRO A 335 0.62 36.86 -8.69
CA PRO A 335 0.09 35.57 -9.13
C PRO A 335 1.22 34.66 -9.60
N ILE A 336 1.18 33.40 -9.16
CA ILE A 336 2.04 32.30 -9.62
C ILE A 336 1.16 31.30 -10.34
N VAL A 337 1.49 30.95 -11.58
CA VAL A 337 0.77 29.98 -12.38
C VAL A 337 1.49 28.65 -12.32
N GLY A 338 0.78 27.61 -11.94
CA GLY A 338 1.27 26.23 -11.92
C GLY A 338 0.19 25.24 -12.34
N CYS A 339 0.52 23.99 -12.24
CA CYS A 339 -0.38 22.85 -12.47
C CYS A 339 0.17 21.63 -11.74
N GLU A 340 -0.67 20.86 -11.10
CA GLU A 340 -0.33 19.55 -10.56
C GLU A 340 -0.67 18.50 -11.60
N PHE A 341 0.32 17.70 -12.03
CA PHE A 341 0.16 16.67 -13.05
C PHE A 341 0.20 15.26 -12.46
N TYR A 342 -0.50 14.35 -13.10
CA TYR A 342 -0.37 12.91 -12.90
C TYR A 342 0.74 12.38 -13.82
N VAL A 343 1.90 12.06 -13.25
CA VAL A 343 3.08 11.57 -13.98
C VAL A 343 3.16 10.06 -13.86
N CYS A 344 2.75 9.34 -14.91
CA CYS A 344 2.71 7.88 -14.95
C CYS A 344 3.95 7.28 -15.63
N GLU A 345 4.00 5.97 -15.74
CA GLU A 345 5.10 5.25 -16.40
C GLU A 345 5.09 5.45 -17.90
N ASP A 346 3.94 5.24 -18.55
CA ASP A 346 3.69 5.47 -19.98
C ASP A 346 2.28 6.02 -20.16
N TYR A 347 2.16 7.30 -20.55
CA TYR A 347 0.86 7.95 -20.73
C TYR A 347 0.04 7.39 -21.90
N LYS A 348 0.66 6.65 -22.81
CA LYS A 348 0.02 6.01 -23.95
C LYS A 348 -0.54 4.62 -23.62
N ASP A 349 0.00 3.97 -22.60
CA ASP A 349 -0.51 2.67 -22.17
C ASP A 349 -1.89 2.83 -21.51
N LYS A 350 -2.91 2.22 -22.13
CA LYS A 350 -4.29 2.17 -21.65
C LYS A 350 -4.74 0.74 -21.37
N THR A 351 -3.80 -0.20 -21.30
CA THR A 351 -4.09 -1.62 -21.02
C THR A 351 -4.22 -1.91 -19.53
N ARG A 352 -3.55 -1.11 -18.70
CA ARG A 352 -3.60 -1.16 -17.23
C ARG A 352 -3.88 0.21 -16.65
N ARG A 353 -4.52 0.24 -15.46
CA ARG A 353 -4.68 1.48 -14.73
C ARG A 353 -3.35 1.88 -14.07
N ASP A 354 -2.87 3.05 -14.40
CA ASP A 354 -1.74 3.73 -13.81
C ASP A 354 -2.09 5.22 -13.74
N ASP A 355 -2.57 5.65 -12.58
CA ASP A 355 -2.98 7.05 -12.38
C ASP A 355 -1.77 7.97 -12.23
N GLY A 356 -0.55 7.42 -12.06
CA GLY A 356 0.69 8.17 -11.90
C GLY A 356 0.84 8.84 -10.54
N TYR A 357 1.93 9.61 -10.39
CA TYR A 357 2.26 10.39 -9.20
C TYR A 357 1.88 11.85 -9.38
N GLN A 358 1.44 12.51 -8.31
CA GLN A 358 1.06 13.91 -8.31
C GLN A 358 2.31 14.79 -8.14
N ILE A 359 2.65 15.56 -9.18
CA ILE A 359 3.84 16.43 -9.21
C ILE A 359 3.42 17.84 -9.58
N VAL A 360 3.88 18.81 -8.80
CA VAL A 360 3.55 20.23 -8.99
C VAL A 360 4.60 20.94 -9.83
N PHE A 361 4.15 21.64 -10.86
CA PHE A 361 4.99 22.46 -11.72
C PHE A 361 4.54 23.91 -11.67
N LEU A 362 5.47 24.85 -11.47
CA LEU A 362 5.24 26.30 -11.45
C LEU A 362 5.97 26.95 -12.61
N ALA A 363 5.29 27.87 -13.32
CA ALA A 363 5.88 28.60 -14.43
C ALA A 363 6.77 29.77 -13.93
N LYS A 364 8.03 29.81 -14.34
CA LYS A 364 8.97 30.91 -14.04
C LYS A 364 8.64 32.16 -14.84
N ASN A 365 8.09 31.97 -16.06
CA ASN A 365 7.82 33.05 -17.01
C ASN A 365 6.76 32.60 -18.05
N LYS A 366 6.54 33.46 -19.07
CA LYS A 366 5.56 33.19 -20.13
C LYS A 366 5.86 31.92 -20.92
N LYS A 367 7.14 31.55 -21.14
CA LYS A 367 7.53 30.32 -21.84
C LYS A 367 7.14 29.08 -21.00
N GLY A 368 7.43 29.11 -19.69
CA GLY A 368 7.01 28.07 -18.75
C GLY A 368 5.49 27.89 -18.75
N TYR A 369 4.70 28.99 -18.76
CA TYR A 369 3.25 28.91 -18.90
C TYR A 369 2.83 28.20 -20.21
N HIS A 370 3.47 28.51 -21.34
CA HIS A 370 3.17 27.81 -22.58
C HIS A 370 3.55 26.34 -22.56
N ASN A 371 4.62 25.97 -21.84
CA ASN A 371 5.00 24.59 -21.62
C ASN A 371 3.92 23.86 -20.79
N LEU A 372 3.45 24.43 -19.68
CA LEU A 372 2.33 23.89 -18.92
C LEU A 372 1.07 23.71 -19.80
N ALA A 373 0.75 24.68 -20.64
CA ALA A 373 -0.41 24.59 -21.55
C ALA A 373 -0.26 23.45 -22.58
N LYS A 374 0.95 23.16 -23.04
CA LYS A 374 1.24 22.00 -23.91
C LYS A 374 1.07 20.70 -23.15
N MET A 375 1.66 20.59 -21.96
CA MET A 375 1.58 19.41 -21.11
C MET A 375 0.12 19.07 -20.75
N THR A 376 -0.70 20.07 -20.37
CA THR A 376 -2.13 19.85 -20.07
C THR A 376 -2.89 19.39 -21.31
N SER A 377 -2.60 19.96 -22.49
CA SER A 377 -3.25 19.54 -23.74
C SER A 377 -2.93 18.09 -24.08
N ILE A 378 -1.66 17.66 -23.94
CA ILE A 378 -1.23 16.28 -24.18
C ILE A 378 -1.91 15.36 -23.16
N ALA A 379 -1.93 15.73 -21.88
CA ALA A 379 -2.56 14.93 -20.82
C ALA A 379 -4.03 14.61 -21.13
N TYR A 380 -4.79 15.60 -21.61
CA TYR A 380 -6.21 15.41 -21.92
C TYR A 380 -6.46 14.73 -23.26
N VAL A 381 -5.72 15.10 -24.32
CA VAL A 381 -5.99 14.61 -25.68
C VAL A 381 -5.42 13.21 -25.90
N GLU A 382 -4.21 12.96 -25.41
CA GLU A 382 -3.50 11.70 -25.66
C GLU A 382 -3.42 10.81 -24.42
N GLY A 383 -3.16 11.40 -23.25
CA GLY A 383 -2.87 10.67 -22.01
C GLY A 383 -4.06 10.31 -21.16
N PHE A 384 -5.28 10.74 -21.49
CA PHE A 384 -6.46 10.49 -20.66
C PHE A 384 -6.79 9.00 -20.58
N TYR A 385 -6.71 8.47 -19.37
CA TYR A 385 -7.19 7.14 -19.01
C TYR A 385 -7.46 7.12 -17.51
N TYR A 386 -8.73 7.19 -17.08
CA TYR A 386 -9.26 7.52 -15.77
C TYR A 386 -8.91 8.94 -15.33
N VAL A 387 -7.65 9.36 -15.39
CA VAL A 387 -7.16 10.71 -15.14
C VAL A 387 -6.31 11.23 -16.32
N PRO A 388 -6.15 12.55 -16.50
CA PRO A 388 -5.29 13.10 -17.55
C PRO A 388 -3.81 12.95 -17.15
N ARG A 389 -3.06 12.10 -17.84
CA ARG A 389 -1.70 11.70 -17.50
C ARG A 389 -0.66 12.23 -18.48
N ILE A 390 0.52 12.45 -17.97
CA ILE A 390 1.76 12.58 -18.73
C ILE A 390 2.79 11.58 -18.22
N ASP A 391 3.92 11.44 -18.89
CA ASP A 391 5.05 10.65 -18.41
C ASP A 391 6.34 11.47 -18.38
N ARG A 392 7.44 10.82 -18.01
CA ARG A 392 8.75 11.45 -17.94
C ARG A 392 9.24 11.97 -19.29
N THR A 393 8.81 11.39 -20.41
CA THR A 393 9.20 11.85 -21.74
C THR A 393 8.60 13.22 -22.07
N ILE A 394 7.35 13.43 -21.67
CA ILE A 394 6.67 14.73 -21.79
C ILE A 394 7.30 15.76 -20.84
N VAL A 395 7.62 15.35 -19.62
CA VAL A 395 8.32 16.22 -18.65
C VAL A 395 9.67 16.68 -19.24
N GLU A 396 10.49 15.77 -19.76
CA GLU A 396 11.79 16.09 -20.37
C GLU A 396 11.66 17.06 -21.54
N GLN A 397 10.62 16.88 -22.36
CA GLN A 397 10.38 17.72 -23.55
C GLN A 397 10.00 19.16 -23.19
N TYR A 398 9.27 19.36 -22.09
CA TYR A 398 8.67 20.68 -21.74
C TYR A 398 9.17 21.27 -20.42
N LYS A 399 10.24 20.73 -19.82
CA LYS A 399 10.76 21.11 -18.49
C LYS A 399 11.29 22.55 -18.38
N GLU A 400 11.69 23.18 -19.50
CA GLU A 400 12.32 24.48 -19.47
C GLU A 400 11.41 25.57 -18.90
N ASP A 401 11.99 26.47 -18.10
CA ASP A 401 11.30 27.59 -17.45
C ASP A 401 10.21 27.16 -16.45
N LEU A 402 10.34 25.93 -15.88
CA LEU A 402 9.50 25.39 -14.82
C LEU A 402 10.29 25.17 -13.53
N ILE A 403 9.62 25.39 -12.40
CA ILE A 403 10.02 24.93 -11.07
C ILE A 403 9.19 23.70 -10.75
N VAL A 404 9.77 22.73 -10.08
CA VAL A 404 9.10 21.48 -9.66
C VAL A 404 9.12 21.33 -8.16
N LEU A 405 7.97 20.94 -7.59
CA LEU A 405 7.82 20.51 -6.20
C LEU A 405 7.54 19.01 -6.18
N THR A 406 8.10 18.30 -5.20
CA THR A 406 7.96 16.83 -5.11
C THR A 406 6.52 16.35 -4.84
N GLY A 407 5.62 17.26 -4.52
CA GLY A 407 4.20 16.99 -4.32
C GLY A 407 3.86 16.55 -2.90
N ASN A 408 2.59 16.17 -2.72
CA ASN A 408 2.03 15.66 -1.47
C ASN A 408 2.40 14.17 -1.26
N LEU A 409 1.69 13.43 -0.37
CA LEU A 409 1.92 11.99 -0.13
C LEU A 409 1.74 11.11 -1.39
N TYR A 410 1.02 11.61 -2.41
CA TYR A 410 0.85 10.96 -3.72
C TYR A 410 1.94 11.38 -4.74
N GLY A 411 2.89 12.23 -4.35
CA GLY A 411 4.08 12.54 -5.14
C GLY A 411 4.99 11.32 -5.29
N GLU A 412 5.83 11.26 -6.32
CA GLU A 412 6.65 10.07 -6.60
C GLU A 412 7.59 9.74 -5.43
N VAL A 413 8.29 10.73 -4.90
CA VAL A 413 9.24 10.51 -3.80
C VAL A 413 8.53 10.15 -2.50
N PRO A 414 7.51 10.90 -2.02
CA PRO A 414 6.74 10.54 -0.83
C PRO A 414 6.06 9.18 -0.93
N SER A 415 5.42 8.90 -2.06
CA SER A 415 4.74 7.61 -2.27
C SER A 415 5.70 6.43 -2.25
N LYS A 416 6.92 6.58 -2.80
CA LYS A 416 7.94 5.53 -2.75
C LYS A 416 8.49 5.33 -1.35
N ILE A 417 8.62 6.38 -0.53
CA ILE A 417 8.99 6.24 0.89
C ILE A 417 7.97 5.37 1.62
N LEU A 418 6.68 5.61 1.40
CA LEU A 418 5.61 4.88 2.09
C LEU A 418 5.43 3.45 1.59
N ASN A 419 5.54 3.22 0.26
CA ASN A 419 5.00 2.02 -0.37
C ASN A 419 6.06 1.11 -1.02
N ILE A 420 7.32 1.57 -1.17
CA ILE A 420 8.34 0.80 -1.89
C ILE A 420 9.64 0.71 -1.08
N GLY A 421 10.23 1.86 -0.71
CA GLY A 421 11.44 1.93 0.08
C GLY A 421 12.24 3.21 -0.16
N ASN A 422 13.07 3.55 0.84
CA ASN A 422 13.84 4.81 0.83
C ASN A 422 14.86 4.86 -0.33
N ARG A 423 15.44 3.72 -0.72
CA ARG A 423 16.37 3.66 -1.85
C ARG A 423 15.69 4.04 -3.17
N GLN A 424 14.52 3.49 -3.45
CA GLN A 424 13.77 3.80 -4.67
C GLN A 424 13.22 5.23 -4.67
N ALA A 425 12.89 5.76 -3.49
CA ALA A 425 12.53 7.16 -3.32
C ALA A 425 13.72 8.09 -3.63
N GLU A 426 14.92 7.76 -3.15
CA GLU A 426 16.15 8.49 -3.43
C GLU A 426 16.52 8.43 -4.92
N GLU A 427 16.42 7.27 -5.57
CA GLU A 427 16.64 7.12 -7.02
C GLU A 427 15.67 8.00 -7.83
N ALA A 428 14.40 8.09 -7.41
CA ALA A 428 13.42 8.98 -8.04
C ALA A 428 13.80 10.46 -7.82
N LEU A 429 14.15 10.86 -6.59
CA LEU A 429 14.58 12.20 -6.28
C LEU A 429 15.81 12.61 -7.11
N GLN A 430 16.79 11.74 -7.26
CA GLN A 430 17.97 11.95 -8.09
C GLN A 430 17.61 12.16 -9.57
N TRP A 431 16.61 11.44 -10.09
CA TRP A 431 16.12 11.65 -11.45
C TRP A 431 15.52 13.07 -11.60
N TRP A 432 14.65 13.49 -10.66
CA TRP A 432 14.09 14.84 -10.66
C TRP A 432 15.16 15.92 -10.52
N HIS A 433 16.14 15.72 -9.64
CA HIS A 433 17.26 16.66 -9.46
C HIS A 433 18.14 16.77 -10.72
N LYS A 434 18.40 15.66 -11.40
CA LYS A 434 19.10 15.68 -12.68
C LYS A 434 18.35 16.47 -13.76
N MET A 435 17.01 16.41 -13.76
CA MET A 435 16.18 17.10 -14.75
C MET A 435 16.03 18.60 -14.50
N PHE A 436 15.90 19.03 -13.25
CA PHE A 436 15.54 20.40 -12.88
C PHE A 436 16.65 21.15 -12.12
N GLY A 437 17.65 20.49 -11.58
CA GLY A 437 18.75 21.12 -10.86
C GLY A 437 18.27 22.03 -9.72
N GLU A 438 18.62 23.31 -9.78
CA GLU A 438 18.24 24.32 -8.79
C GLU A 438 16.73 24.68 -8.81
N ASP A 439 15.99 24.26 -9.82
CA ASP A 439 14.56 24.47 -9.93
C ASP A 439 13.72 23.32 -9.30
N LEU A 440 14.36 22.35 -8.64
CA LEU A 440 13.69 21.33 -7.85
C LEU A 440 13.64 21.73 -6.38
N TYR A 441 12.46 21.58 -5.77
CA TYR A 441 12.24 21.77 -4.34
C TYR A 441 11.55 20.53 -3.74
N ILE A 442 12.03 20.11 -2.59
CA ILE A 442 11.36 19.08 -1.80
C ILE A 442 10.25 19.76 -1.00
N GLU A 443 9.02 19.29 -1.20
CA GLU A 443 7.84 19.81 -0.54
C GLU A 443 7.54 19.01 0.73
N ILE A 444 7.38 19.70 1.87
CA ILE A 444 6.98 19.11 3.14
C ILE A 444 5.63 19.69 3.59
N MET A 445 4.80 18.85 4.17
CA MET A 445 3.46 19.21 4.66
C MET A 445 3.28 18.72 6.09
N ARG A 446 2.36 19.35 6.84
CA ARG A 446 2.06 18.97 8.21
C ARG A 446 0.59 19.19 8.53
N HIS A 447 -0.24 18.16 8.28
CA HIS A 447 -1.67 18.14 8.61
C HIS A 447 -1.97 17.27 9.85
N GLY A 448 -0.92 16.73 10.51
CA GLY A 448 -1.06 15.87 11.69
C GLY A 448 -1.27 14.40 11.37
N GLN A 449 -0.97 13.98 10.16
CA GLN A 449 -1.01 12.58 9.75
C GLN A 449 0.34 11.90 10.08
N GLU A 450 0.31 10.66 10.57
CA GLU A 450 1.52 9.89 10.87
C GLU A 450 2.38 9.65 9.63
N ASP A 451 1.76 9.44 8.47
CA ASP A 451 2.45 9.28 7.19
C ASP A 451 3.26 10.50 6.81
N GLU A 452 2.72 11.71 7.04
CA GLU A 452 3.45 12.95 6.80
C GLU A 452 4.68 13.05 7.70
N LYS A 453 4.58 12.64 8.97
CA LYS A 453 5.69 12.65 9.91
C LYS A 453 6.81 11.76 9.39
N ARG A 454 6.49 10.50 9.06
CA ARG A 454 7.44 9.52 8.52
C ARG A 454 8.09 9.99 7.23
N VAL A 455 7.29 10.47 6.30
CA VAL A 455 7.77 10.99 5.00
C VAL A 455 8.67 12.21 5.20
N ASN A 456 8.27 13.16 6.05
CA ASN A 456 9.04 14.37 6.30
C ASN A 456 10.43 14.09 6.89
N GLU A 457 10.57 13.11 7.80
CA GLU A 457 11.86 12.71 8.36
C GLU A 457 12.84 12.26 7.26
N VAL A 458 12.36 11.41 6.34
CA VAL A 458 13.17 10.95 5.20
C VAL A 458 13.44 12.08 4.22
N LEU A 459 12.45 12.91 3.88
CA LEU A 459 12.62 14.03 2.96
C LEU A 459 13.61 15.08 3.48
N ILE A 460 13.61 15.37 4.79
CA ILE A 460 14.57 16.27 5.41
C ILE A 460 15.99 15.69 5.30
N SER A 461 16.15 14.39 5.56
CA SER A 461 17.44 13.70 5.41
C SER A 461 17.95 13.76 3.96
N LEU A 462 17.08 13.43 2.98
CA LEU A 462 17.42 13.49 1.55
C LEU A 462 17.75 14.93 1.08
N SER A 463 17.02 15.93 1.59
CA SER A 463 17.32 17.34 1.33
C SER A 463 18.73 17.72 1.76
N GLN A 464 19.14 17.33 2.97
CA GLN A 464 20.49 17.60 3.49
C GLN A 464 21.56 16.84 2.70
N GLN A 465 21.31 15.56 2.40
CA GLN A 465 22.25 14.71 1.69
C GLN A 465 22.51 15.20 0.25
N HIS A 466 21.48 15.60 -0.47
CA HIS A 466 21.56 16.03 -1.88
C HIS A 466 21.58 17.54 -2.07
N GLN A 467 21.57 18.34 -0.98
CA GLN A 467 21.54 19.80 -1.01
C GLN A 467 20.38 20.40 -1.82
N ILE A 468 19.21 19.73 -1.78
CA ILE A 468 17.99 20.18 -2.46
C ILE A 468 17.16 20.99 -1.45
N PRO A 469 16.74 22.24 -1.78
CA PRO A 469 16.03 23.08 -0.83
C PRO A 469 14.64 22.53 -0.49
N LEU A 470 14.24 22.72 0.79
CA LEU A 470 12.91 22.40 1.31
C LEU A 470 11.98 23.59 1.16
N ILE A 471 10.71 23.31 0.91
CA ILE A 471 9.61 24.27 1.05
C ILE A 471 8.50 23.65 1.91
N ALA A 472 7.79 24.49 2.66
CA ALA A 472 6.59 24.11 3.38
C ALA A 472 5.33 24.55 2.63
N SER A 473 4.35 23.67 2.46
CA SER A 473 3.07 23.96 1.84
C SER A 473 1.92 23.24 2.52
N ASN A 474 0.70 23.47 2.08
CA ASN A 474 -0.49 22.88 2.69
C ASN A 474 -1.40 22.11 1.72
N ASN A 475 -1.11 22.06 0.43
CA ASN A 475 -1.97 21.36 -0.56
C ASN A 475 -3.47 21.63 -0.35
N THR A 476 -3.91 22.88 -0.55
CA THR A 476 -5.25 23.32 -0.15
C THR A 476 -6.32 23.00 -1.18
N TYR A 477 -7.49 22.54 -0.72
CA TYR A 477 -8.67 22.19 -1.51
C TYR A 477 -9.90 23.03 -1.15
N TYR A 478 -9.90 23.68 -0.01
CA TYR A 478 -10.94 24.58 0.47
C TYR A 478 -10.33 25.79 1.19
N ALA A 479 -11.09 26.89 1.27
CA ALA A 479 -10.56 28.19 1.67
C ALA A 479 -10.65 28.43 3.19
N ALA A 480 -11.60 27.83 3.89
CA ALA A 480 -11.83 28.03 5.32
C ALA A 480 -12.17 26.70 6.00
N LYS A 481 -11.81 26.57 7.29
CA LYS A 481 -12.02 25.35 8.09
C LYS A 481 -13.50 24.90 8.10
N GLU A 482 -14.43 25.85 8.04
CA GLU A 482 -15.86 25.60 8.03
C GLU A 482 -16.33 24.90 6.73
N GLU A 483 -15.55 24.97 5.66
CA GLU A 483 -15.82 24.34 4.38
C GLU A 483 -15.35 22.88 4.31
N ALA A 484 -14.62 22.39 5.33
CA ALA A 484 -14.09 21.02 5.36
C ALA A 484 -15.19 19.96 5.18
N ASN A 485 -16.34 20.13 5.87
CA ASN A 485 -17.48 19.21 5.74
C ASN A 485 -18.12 19.24 4.34
N ALA A 486 -18.15 20.41 3.69
CA ALA A 486 -18.65 20.51 2.31
C ALA A 486 -17.70 19.85 1.31
N HIS A 487 -16.40 19.95 1.57
CA HIS A 487 -15.37 19.27 0.79
C HIS A 487 -15.46 17.73 0.96
N ASP A 488 -15.64 17.26 2.17
CA ASP A 488 -15.80 15.83 2.50
C ASP A 488 -17.03 15.20 1.81
N ILE A 489 -18.12 15.97 1.68
CA ILE A 489 -19.32 15.54 0.94
C ILE A 489 -19.06 15.50 -0.58
N LEU A 490 -18.14 16.35 -1.08
CA LEU A 490 -17.81 16.41 -2.51
C LEU A 490 -17.02 15.19 -2.97
N LEU A 491 -16.10 14.67 -2.12
CA LEU A 491 -15.26 13.49 -2.39
C LEU A 491 -16.06 12.20 -2.21
#